data_84afd69cdc5aae5823e531457e552b24
#
_entry.id   84afd69cdc5aae5823e531457e552b24
#
_cell.length_a   1.000
_cell.length_b   1.000
_cell.length_c   1.000
_cell.angle_alpha   90.00
_cell.angle_beta   90.00
_cell.angle_gamma   90.00
#
_symmetry.space_group_name_H-M   'P 1'
#
loop_
_entity.id
_entity.type
_entity.pdbx_description
1 polymer ?
#
loop_
_entity_poly.entity_id
_entity_poly.type
_entity_poly.pdbx_seq_one_letter_code
_entity_poly.pdbx_strand_id
1 'polypeptide(L)'
;MIYWFTGQPAHGKTTLGSRLKRYLTNNDVKKRTFMVDGDELRNILQNKDYTEQGRRTNMKVAQGIASYLHHQGFNVIVCLVSPYKDLRDEFKEQMGTEIKEIYVNCKVLRSRENFRVANYQAPTEHYHNIDTSVATIDESFNELLSKLNLK
;
A
#
# COMPACT_ATOMS: atom_id res chain seq x y z
N MET A 1 -12.57 0.18 5.57
CA MET A 1 -11.62 -0.78 4.96
C MET A 1 -10.29 -0.08 4.73
N ILE A 2 -9.19 -0.74 5.09
CA ILE A 2 -7.83 -0.29 4.79
C ILE A 2 -7.29 -1.14 3.64
N TYR A 3 -6.75 -0.50 2.61
CA TYR A 3 -6.07 -1.14 1.47
C TYR A 3 -4.59 -0.79 1.56
N TRP A 4 -3.78 -1.73 2.01
CA TRP A 4 -2.35 -1.53 2.27
C TRP A 4 -1.51 -2.07 1.12
N PHE A 5 -1.00 -1.18 0.28
CA PHE A 5 -0.09 -1.54 -0.81
C PHE A 5 1.35 -1.57 -0.31
N THR A 6 2.03 -2.70 -0.52
CA THR A 6 3.44 -2.92 -0.21
C THR A 6 4.20 -3.39 -1.45
N GLY A 7 5.48 -3.15 -1.50
CA GLY A 7 6.37 -3.55 -2.61
C GLY A 7 7.49 -2.57 -2.83
N GLN A 8 8.46 -2.95 -3.61
CA GLN A 8 9.63 -2.13 -3.97
C GLN A 8 9.23 -0.81 -4.66
N PRO A 9 10.09 0.21 -4.64
CA PRO A 9 9.88 1.43 -5.41
C PRO A 9 9.65 1.15 -6.91
N ALA A 10 8.83 1.97 -7.55
CA ALA A 10 8.50 1.91 -8.98
C ALA A 10 7.76 0.62 -9.44
N HIS A 11 7.24 -0.19 -8.53
CA HIS A 11 6.44 -1.38 -8.89
C HIS A 11 4.97 -1.08 -9.18
N GLY A 12 4.52 0.17 -9.04
CA GLY A 12 3.17 0.60 -9.43
C GLY A 12 2.17 0.80 -8.29
N LYS A 13 2.62 0.78 -7.03
CA LYS A 13 1.74 0.97 -5.85
C LYS A 13 0.90 2.23 -5.91
N THR A 14 1.55 3.38 -6.10
CA THR A 14 0.87 4.69 -6.12
C THR A 14 -0.08 4.81 -7.31
N THR A 15 0.28 4.26 -8.47
CA THR A 15 -0.58 4.24 -9.65
C THR A 15 -1.85 3.42 -9.40
N LEU A 16 -1.72 2.21 -8.89
CA LEU A 16 -2.86 1.35 -8.59
C LEU A 16 -3.69 1.90 -7.42
N GLY A 17 -3.03 2.43 -6.39
CA GLY A 17 -3.68 3.06 -5.26
C GLY A 17 -4.52 4.28 -5.66
N SER A 18 -3.99 5.14 -6.52
CA SER A 18 -4.72 6.31 -7.05
C SER A 18 -5.93 5.91 -7.89
N ARG A 19 -5.82 4.86 -8.69
CA ARG A 19 -6.96 4.31 -9.45
C ARG A 19 -8.01 3.72 -8.51
N LEU A 20 -7.60 3.00 -7.49
CA LEU A 20 -8.52 2.45 -6.49
C LEU A 20 -9.23 3.56 -5.72
N LYS A 21 -8.53 4.62 -5.35
CA LYS A 21 -9.14 5.80 -4.72
C LYS A 21 -10.25 6.38 -5.59
N ARG A 22 -9.97 6.60 -6.87
CA ARG A 22 -10.96 7.13 -7.82
C ARG A 22 -12.15 6.19 -7.98
N TYR A 23 -11.89 4.88 -8.10
CA TYR A 23 -12.93 3.87 -8.21
C TYR A 23 -13.85 3.87 -6.98
N LEU A 24 -13.29 3.83 -5.78
CA LEU A 24 -14.07 3.84 -4.53
C LEU A 24 -14.85 5.15 -4.36
N THR A 25 -14.25 6.29 -4.68
CA THR A 25 -14.92 7.59 -4.60
C THR A 25 -16.15 7.65 -5.51
N ASN A 26 -16.10 7.03 -6.67
CA ASN A 26 -17.19 7.03 -7.64
C ASN A 26 -18.27 5.98 -7.34
N ASN A 27 -17.90 4.87 -6.70
CA ASN A 27 -18.81 3.73 -6.51
C ASN A 27 -19.28 3.55 -5.06
N ASP A 28 -18.60 4.14 -4.09
CA ASP A 28 -19.00 4.14 -2.67
C ASP A 28 -19.17 5.58 -2.17
N VAL A 29 -20.25 6.21 -2.61
CA VAL A 29 -20.56 7.61 -2.24
C VAL A 29 -20.84 7.80 -0.74
N LYS A 30 -21.09 6.71 -0.01
CA LYS A 30 -21.36 6.75 1.43
C LYS A 30 -20.09 6.87 2.26
N LYS A 31 -18.96 6.42 1.72
CA LYS A 31 -17.67 6.45 2.42
C LYS A 31 -16.63 7.23 1.64
N ARG A 32 -16.12 8.28 2.24
CA ARG A 32 -14.96 8.98 1.67
C ARG A 32 -13.72 8.08 1.70
N THR A 33 -12.86 8.26 0.71
CA THR A 33 -11.61 7.51 0.57
C THR A 33 -10.42 8.46 0.67
N PHE A 34 -9.52 8.16 1.60
CA PHE A 34 -8.26 8.88 1.78
C PHE A 34 -7.08 8.02 1.31
N MET A 35 -6.02 8.68 0.91
CA MET A 35 -4.79 8.02 0.49
C MET A 35 -3.60 8.56 1.28
N VAL A 36 -2.78 7.65 1.77
CA VAL A 36 -1.49 7.93 2.43
C VAL A 36 -0.40 7.40 1.52
N ASP A 37 0.33 8.31 0.90
CA ASP A 37 1.50 7.99 0.08
C ASP A 37 2.78 8.14 0.90
N GLY A 38 3.71 7.19 0.76
CA GLY A 38 4.92 7.15 1.58
C GLY A 38 5.86 8.32 1.35
N ASP A 39 6.01 8.77 0.11
CA ASP A 39 6.88 9.90 -0.21
C ASP A 39 6.28 11.22 0.30
N GLU A 40 4.97 11.39 0.11
CA GLU A 40 4.24 12.55 0.64
C GLU A 40 4.31 12.60 2.17
N LEU A 41 4.11 11.46 2.83
CA LEU A 41 4.20 11.36 4.29
C LEU A 41 5.60 11.73 4.79
N ARG A 42 6.65 11.26 4.12
CA ARG A 42 8.03 11.65 4.45
C ARG A 42 8.28 13.15 4.32
N ASN A 43 7.74 13.76 3.28
CA ASN A 43 7.86 15.21 3.07
C ASN A 43 7.18 16.00 4.18
N ILE A 44 5.96 15.61 4.55
CA ILE A 44 5.20 16.27 5.63
C ILE A 44 5.92 16.13 6.97
N LEU A 45 6.44 14.94 7.28
CA LEU A 45 7.15 14.66 8.53
C LEU A 45 8.61 15.12 8.52
N GLN A 46 9.12 15.59 7.37
CA GLN A 46 10.55 15.88 7.16
C GLN A 46 11.45 14.70 7.55
N ASN A 47 10.96 13.48 7.36
CA ASN A 47 11.68 12.25 7.64
C ASN A 47 12.58 11.87 6.47
N LYS A 48 13.87 12.18 6.58
CA LYS A 48 14.91 11.80 5.61
C LYS A 48 15.75 10.60 6.07
N ASP A 49 15.33 9.95 7.14
CA ASP A 49 16.00 8.77 7.68
C ASP A 49 15.54 7.51 6.94
N TYR A 50 16.43 6.94 6.11
CA TYR A 50 16.20 5.70 5.35
C TYR A 50 16.87 4.49 6.00
N THR A 51 17.37 4.62 7.23
CA THR A 51 17.79 3.48 8.06
C THR A 51 16.58 2.61 8.42
N GLU A 52 16.83 1.40 8.95
CA GLU A 52 15.77 0.55 9.45
C GLU A 52 14.87 1.29 10.45
N GLN A 53 15.47 2.00 11.39
CA GLN A 53 14.74 2.78 12.39
C GLN A 53 13.83 3.83 11.75
N GLY A 54 14.34 4.60 10.82
CA GLY A 54 13.57 5.63 10.12
C GLY A 54 12.44 5.05 9.26
N ARG A 55 12.66 3.91 8.62
CA ARG A 55 11.63 3.20 7.86
C ARG A 55 10.55 2.60 8.77
N ARG A 56 10.93 2.01 9.91
CA ARG A 56 9.98 1.49 10.90
C ARG A 56 9.12 2.62 11.47
N THR A 57 9.73 3.75 11.80
CA THR A 57 8.99 4.93 12.27
C THR A 57 7.97 5.40 11.24
N ASN A 58 8.37 5.52 9.97
CA ASN A 58 7.45 5.92 8.90
C ASN A 58 6.27 4.94 8.72
N MET A 59 6.54 3.63 8.80
CA MET A 59 5.49 2.60 8.75
C MET A 59 4.51 2.75 9.93
N LYS A 60 5.01 2.91 11.16
CA LYS A 60 4.16 3.06 12.36
C LYS A 60 3.29 4.31 12.28
N VAL A 61 3.82 5.43 11.78
CA VAL A 61 3.02 6.65 11.58
C VAL A 61 1.91 6.40 10.54
N ALA A 62 2.24 5.77 9.41
CA ALA A 62 1.25 5.44 8.39
C ALA A 62 0.16 4.50 8.92
N GLN A 63 0.52 3.50 9.73
CA GLN A 63 -0.43 2.60 10.39
C GLN A 63 -1.34 3.35 11.35
N GLY A 64 -0.80 4.27 12.15
CA GLY A 64 -1.58 5.11 13.06
C GLY A 64 -2.60 5.99 12.32
N ILE A 65 -2.17 6.64 11.23
CA ILE A 65 -3.06 7.47 10.39
C ILE A 65 -4.16 6.59 9.76
N ALA A 66 -3.79 5.45 9.18
CA ALA A 66 -4.75 4.54 8.56
C ALA A 66 -5.79 4.02 9.54
N SER A 67 -5.34 3.59 10.72
CA SER A 67 -6.20 3.13 11.80
C SER A 67 -7.17 4.24 12.26
N TYR A 68 -6.66 5.44 12.50
CA TYR A 68 -7.48 6.57 12.91
C TYR A 68 -8.58 6.89 11.88
N LEU A 69 -8.22 7.06 10.62
CA LEU A 69 -9.17 7.36 9.56
C LEU A 69 -10.20 6.24 9.36
N HIS A 70 -9.75 4.99 9.47
CA HIS A 70 -10.66 3.84 9.40
C HIS A 70 -11.69 3.85 10.53
N HIS A 71 -11.28 4.13 11.76
CA HIS A 71 -12.20 4.24 12.91
C HIS A 71 -13.17 5.43 12.78
N GLN A 72 -12.82 6.45 11.99
CA GLN A 72 -13.74 7.54 11.63
C GLN A 72 -14.73 7.17 10.51
N GLY A 73 -14.70 5.93 10.02
CA GLY A 73 -15.63 5.44 9.01
C GLY A 73 -15.19 5.61 7.56
N PHE A 74 -13.90 5.94 7.31
CA PHE A 74 -13.38 6.16 5.97
C PHE A 74 -12.76 4.90 5.37
N ASN A 75 -12.70 4.85 4.04
CA ASN A 75 -11.78 3.96 3.34
C ASN A 75 -10.40 4.59 3.30
N VAL A 76 -9.36 3.80 3.53
CA VAL A 76 -7.98 4.29 3.54
C VAL A 76 -7.12 3.46 2.61
N ILE A 77 -6.43 4.11 1.70
CA ILE A 77 -5.45 3.48 0.81
C ILE A 77 -4.06 3.93 1.28
N VAL A 78 -3.19 2.97 1.55
CA VAL A 78 -1.81 3.24 1.97
C VAL A 78 -0.87 2.69 0.92
N CYS A 79 0.03 3.52 0.41
CA CYS A 79 1.04 3.15 -0.58
C CYS A 79 2.44 3.42 -0.03
N LEU A 80 3.02 2.40 0.58
CA LEU A 80 4.38 2.43 1.13
C LEU A 80 5.19 1.25 0.62
N VAL A 81 6.51 1.35 0.63
CA VAL A 81 7.39 0.19 0.43
C VAL A 81 7.12 -0.83 1.54
N SER A 82 7.03 -0.39 2.79
CA SER A 82 6.71 -1.23 3.96
C SER A 82 7.53 -2.52 4.03
N PRO A 83 8.88 -2.44 4.11
CA PRO A 83 9.72 -3.61 3.87
C PRO A 83 9.69 -4.66 4.97
N TYR A 84 9.19 -4.32 6.15
CA TYR A 84 9.26 -5.18 7.34
C TYR A 84 7.97 -5.97 7.53
N LYS A 85 8.07 -7.27 7.30
CA LYS A 85 6.94 -8.20 7.38
C LYS A 85 6.32 -8.25 8.78
N ASP A 86 7.13 -8.21 9.83
CA ASP A 86 6.68 -8.22 11.22
C ASP A 86 5.69 -7.09 11.51
N LEU A 87 5.98 -5.87 11.07
CA LEU A 87 5.08 -4.73 11.27
C LEU A 87 3.79 -4.83 10.45
N ARG A 88 3.86 -5.39 9.24
CA ARG A 88 2.65 -5.61 8.43
C ARG A 88 1.77 -6.69 9.04
N ASP A 89 2.37 -7.79 9.50
CA ASP A 89 1.62 -8.90 10.10
C ASP A 89 0.95 -8.49 11.41
N GLU A 90 1.69 -7.78 12.29
CA GLU A 90 1.14 -7.21 13.52
C GLU A 90 -0.08 -6.29 13.22
N PHE A 91 0.04 -5.45 12.20
CA PHE A 91 -1.04 -4.55 11.83
C PHE A 91 -2.25 -5.29 11.23
N LYS A 92 -2.01 -6.32 10.42
CA LYS A 92 -3.09 -7.21 9.92
C LYS A 92 -3.81 -7.92 11.07
N GLU A 93 -3.07 -8.43 12.05
CA GLU A 93 -3.65 -9.05 13.22
C GLU A 93 -4.51 -8.07 14.02
N GLN A 94 -4.01 -6.85 14.22
CA GLN A 94 -4.74 -5.78 14.91
C GLN A 94 -6.02 -5.37 14.19
N MET A 95 -6.00 -5.26 12.86
CA MET A 95 -7.15 -4.79 12.06
C MET A 95 -8.09 -5.92 11.60
N GLY A 96 -7.66 -7.16 11.67
CA GLY A 96 -8.47 -8.33 11.31
C GLY A 96 -8.99 -8.27 9.88
N THR A 97 -10.31 -8.39 9.70
CA THR A 97 -10.96 -8.37 8.38
C THR A 97 -11.05 -6.98 7.74
N GLU A 98 -10.69 -5.94 8.48
CA GLU A 98 -10.81 -4.54 8.04
C GLU A 98 -9.61 -4.04 7.23
N ILE A 99 -8.62 -4.91 7.00
CA ILE A 99 -7.44 -4.62 6.18
C ILE A 99 -7.27 -5.64 5.07
N LYS A 100 -6.86 -5.16 3.90
CA LYS A 100 -6.42 -5.98 2.77
C LYS A 100 -5.01 -5.57 2.39
N GLU A 101 -4.06 -6.49 2.54
CA GLU A 101 -2.68 -6.29 2.09
C GLU A 101 -2.57 -6.62 0.61
N ILE A 102 -1.99 -5.71 -0.17
CA ILE A 102 -1.79 -5.85 -1.62
C ILE A 102 -0.29 -5.77 -1.89
N TYR A 103 0.28 -6.88 -2.31
CA TYR A 103 1.68 -6.95 -2.70
C TYR A 103 1.81 -6.68 -4.20
N VAL A 104 2.41 -5.54 -4.53
CA VAL A 104 2.68 -5.15 -5.91
C VAL A 104 4.14 -5.45 -6.21
N ASN A 105 4.37 -6.41 -7.11
CA ASN A 105 5.71 -6.81 -7.50
C ASN A 105 5.94 -6.61 -9.00
N CYS A 106 7.20 -6.47 -9.36
CA CYS A 106 7.64 -6.34 -10.74
C CYS A 106 9.02 -6.97 -10.90
N LYS A 107 9.12 -7.94 -11.80
CA LYS A 107 10.37 -8.65 -12.10
C LYS A 107 11.23 -7.92 -13.13
N VAL A 108 10.66 -6.92 -13.81
CA VAL A 108 11.34 -6.12 -14.82
C VAL A 108 11.99 -4.92 -14.15
N LEU A 109 13.24 -4.61 -14.53
CA LEU A 109 13.94 -3.41 -14.06
C LEU A 109 13.22 -2.16 -14.57
N ARG A 110 12.97 -1.22 -13.66
CA ARG A 110 12.32 0.06 -13.95
C ARG A 110 13.13 1.22 -13.36
N SER A 111 12.74 2.44 -13.68
CA SER A 111 13.31 3.63 -13.03
C SER A 111 13.24 3.51 -11.50
N ARG A 112 14.18 4.14 -10.78
CA ARG A 112 14.29 4.12 -9.31
C ARG A 112 14.85 2.81 -8.72
N GLU A 113 15.52 1.97 -9.51
CA GLU A 113 16.19 0.78 -9.00
C GLU A 113 17.24 1.11 -7.92
N ASN A 114 17.88 2.29 -8.00
CA ASN A 114 18.83 2.77 -7.00
C ASN A 114 18.19 3.00 -5.61
N PHE A 115 16.87 3.09 -5.54
CA PHE A 115 16.12 3.26 -4.30
C PHE A 115 15.57 1.93 -3.76
N ARG A 116 15.92 0.83 -4.40
CA ARG A 116 15.47 -0.50 -4.00
C ARG A 116 15.93 -0.83 -2.58
N VAL A 117 15.03 -1.42 -1.80
CA VAL A 117 15.30 -1.83 -0.43
C VAL A 117 15.86 -3.25 -0.46
N ALA A 118 17.14 -3.41 -0.05
CA ALA A 118 17.83 -4.70 -0.09
C ALA A 118 17.21 -5.78 0.81
N ASN A 119 16.64 -5.37 1.94
CA ASN A 119 16.08 -6.27 2.96
C ASN A 119 14.54 -6.25 2.94
N TYR A 120 13.93 -6.07 1.76
CA TYR A 120 12.49 -6.15 1.63
C TYR A 120 12.00 -7.59 1.88
N GLN A 121 11.05 -7.72 2.80
CA GLN A 121 10.44 -8.99 3.20
C GLN A 121 9.06 -9.08 2.57
N ALA A 122 8.91 -9.92 1.54
CA ALA A 122 7.62 -10.14 0.89
C ALA A 122 6.60 -10.78 1.84
N PRO A 123 5.30 -10.50 1.65
CA PRO A 123 4.26 -11.18 2.44
C PRO A 123 4.22 -12.67 2.10
N THR A 124 3.79 -13.50 3.06
CA THR A 124 3.69 -14.95 2.90
C THR A 124 2.27 -15.48 3.07
N GLU A 125 1.40 -14.74 3.75
CA GLU A 125 0.02 -15.16 4.03
C GLU A 125 -0.93 -13.96 4.04
N HIS A 126 -2.19 -14.23 3.72
CA HIS A 126 -3.29 -13.26 3.79
C HIS A 126 -3.00 -11.95 3.02
N TYR A 127 -2.62 -12.08 1.74
CA TYR A 127 -2.36 -10.96 0.86
C TYR A 127 -2.87 -11.22 -0.56
N HIS A 128 -3.01 -10.15 -1.32
CA HIS A 128 -3.34 -10.18 -2.76
C HIS A 128 -2.09 -9.82 -3.55
N ASN A 129 -1.63 -10.72 -4.41
CA ASN A 129 -0.46 -10.47 -5.26
C ASN A 129 -0.87 -9.84 -6.58
N ILE A 130 -0.24 -8.75 -6.97
CA ILE A 130 -0.38 -8.10 -8.28
C ILE A 130 0.99 -8.01 -8.93
N ASP A 131 1.19 -8.76 -10.01
CA ASP A 131 2.41 -8.72 -10.79
C ASP A 131 2.25 -7.73 -11.95
N THR A 132 3.03 -6.65 -11.92
CA THR A 132 2.99 -5.59 -12.92
C THR A 132 4.09 -5.72 -13.97
N SER A 133 4.78 -6.85 -14.05
CA SER A 133 5.95 -7.04 -14.92
C SER A 133 5.63 -6.88 -16.41
N VAL A 134 4.53 -7.47 -16.87
CA VAL A 134 4.14 -7.50 -18.29
C VAL A 134 2.72 -6.98 -18.53
N ALA A 135 1.87 -6.94 -17.51
CA ALA A 135 0.51 -6.46 -17.63
C ALA A 135 0.47 -4.94 -17.80
N THR A 136 -0.51 -4.46 -18.57
CA THR A 136 -0.81 -3.02 -18.63
C THR A 136 -1.36 -2.54 -17.29
N ILE A 137 -1.39 -1.23 -17.09
CA ILE A 137 -1.99 -0.65 -15.88
C ILE A 137 -3.47 -1.03 -15.77
N ASP A 138 -4.20 -1.04 -16.91
CA ASP A 138 -5.62 -1.41 -16.92
C ASP A 138 -5.84 -2.87 -16.56
N GLU A 139 -5.03 -3.77 -17.10
CA GLU A 139 -5.06 -5.20 -16.78
C GLU A 139 -4.76 -5.44 -15.30
N SER A 140 -3.70 -4.83 -14.77
CA SER A 140 -3.34 -4.91 -13.35
C SER A 140 -4.44 -4.38 -12.43
N PHE A 141 -5.08 -3.29 -12.84
CA PHE A 141 -6.18 -2.71 -12.07
C PHE A 141 -7.43 -3.57 -12.09
N ASN A 142 -7.78 -4.15 -13.24
CA ASN A 142 -8.91 -5.10 -13.33
C ASN A 142 -8.67 -6.35 -12.48
N GLU A 143 -7.45 -6.88 -12.48
CA GLU A 143 -7.05 -7.98 -11.62
C GLU A 143 -7.20 -7.60 -10.14
N LEU A 144 -6.75 -6.40 -9.76
CA LEU A 144 -6.89 -5.89 -8.39
C LEU A 144 -8.36 -5.83 -7.96
N LEU A 145 -9.24 -5.26 -8.76
CA LEU A 145 -10.66 -5.18 -8.44
C LEU A 145 -11.29 -6.57 -8.25
N SER A 146 -10.93 -7.51 -9.12
CA SER A 146 -11.40 -8.89 -9.03
C SER A 146 -10.94 -9.54 -7.71
N LYS A 147 -9.66 -9.43 -7.37
CA LYS A 147 -9.09 -10.01 -6.14
C LYS A 147 -9.67 -9.38 -4.86
N LEU A 148 -10.03 -8.12 -4.94
CA LEU A 148 -10.66 -7.41 -3.81
C LEU A 148 -12.18 -7.63 -3.70
N ASN A 149 -12.78 -8.36 -4.66
CA ASN A 149 -14.23 -8.55 -4.78
C ASN A 149 -15.00 -7.22 -4.89
N LEU A 150 -14.43 -6.26 -5.62
CA LEU A 150 -15.03 -4.94 -5.85
C LEU A 150 -15.73 -4.82 -7.20
N LYS A 151 -15.60 -5.83 -8.03
CA LYS A 151 -16.14 -5.84 -9.39
C LYS A 151 -17.36 -6.75 -9.49
#